data_6e90709534a4dde2d83cf60ebf1c4e8d
#
_entry.id   6e90709534a4dde2d83cf60ebf1c4e8d
#
_cell.length_a   1.000
_cell.length_b   1.000
_cell.length_c   1.000
_cell.angle_alpha   90.00
_cell.angle_beta   90.00
_cell.angle_gamma   90.00
#
_symmetry.space_group_name_H-M   'P 1'
#
loop_
_entity.id
_entity.type
_entity.pdbx_description
1 polymer ?
#
loop_
_entity_poly.entity_id
_entity_poly.type
_entity_poly.pdbx_seq_one_letter_code
_entity_poly.pdbx_strand_id
1 'polypeptide(L)'
;VSIVAERSDPQGSSPRSARLLLAGAALGLLLASLGLLESPSWTDRADLPPGAAARVGEHTIRRVDYERVLAGVAGDLRSPIDGDMKRHVLDRMIDEELLVQRALELGLAQVDRRVRGELTSSLIDSIVAEVGNETPSPREITQHYEANREFFTRPGRLRARRIYFSRSRDGEDPRGTARDRAVEALDRLRAGGVADDVETNWADRQISPLPDVLLPPAKVRDYVGPGLLQTLAGLEVGAWSEPQENENSFSLVTVLDREPAVVPPIGEIESLVRQDLERRRGDEALRDYLDALRSASEISIDSALGMN
;
A
#
# COMPACT_ATOMS: atom_id res chain seq x y z
N VAL A 1 -57.21 19.17 -3.65
CA VAL A 1 -55.95 19.77 -4.09
C VAL A 1 -55.44 18.92 -5.22
N SER A 2 -55.67 19.38 -6.47
CA SER A 2 -55.29 18.71 -7.72
C SER A 2 -53.81 18.99 -8.02
N ILE A 3 -53.02 17.92 -8.23
CA ILE A 3 -51.68 18.03 -8.77
C ILE A 3 -51.78 17.80 -10.27
N VAL A 4 -51.53 18.84 -11.06
CA VAL A 4 -51.43 18.83 -12.51
C VAL A 4 -50.04 18.23 -12.85
N ALA A 5 -50.04 17.10 -13.55
CA ALA A 5 -48.86 16.51 -14.14
C ALA A 5 -48.54 17.21 -15.46
N GLU A 6 -47.46 17.95 -15.49
CA GLU A 6 -46.89 18.59 -16.68
C GLU A 6 -46.20 17.54 -17.55
N ARG A 7 -46.80 17.25 -18.71
CA ARG A 7 -46.24 16.39 -19.78
C ARG A 7 -45.19 17.21 -20.53
N SER A 8 -43.94 16.84 -20.40
CA SER A 8 -42.84 17.30 -21.26
C SER A 8 -42.97 16.61 -22.64
N ASP A 9 -43.26 17.38 -23.65
CA ASP A 9 -43.24 16.95 -25.04
C ASP A 9 -41.79 16.59 -25.48
N PRO A 10 -41.55 15.49 -26.17
CA PRO A 10 -40.27 15.22 -26.83
C PRO A 10 -40.10 16.15 -28.03
N GLN A 11 -39.10 17.02 -27.97
CA GLN A 11 -38.71 17.91 -29.06
C GLN A 11 -38.48 17.09 -30.35
N GLY A 12 -39.25 17.40 -31.38
CA GLY A 12 -39.18 16.78 -32.70
C GLY A 12 -37.80 17.05 -33.34
N SER A 13 -37.10 15.96 -33.63
CA SER A 13 -35.90 15.99 -34.47
C SER A 13 -36.27 16.52 -35.83
N SER A 14 -35.62 17.60 -36.27
CA SER A 14 -35.86 18.19 -37.61
C SER A 14 -35.54 17.15 -38.71
N PRO A 15 -36.29 17.10 -39.81
CA PRO A 15 -36.06 16.10 -40.86
C PRO A 15 -34.69 16.18 -41.54
N ARG A 16 -33.96 17.26 -41.29
CA ARG A 16 -32.57 17.44 -41.76
C ARG A 16 -31.56 16.67 -40.89
N SER A 17 -31.75 16.65 -39.57
CA SER A 17 -30.87 15.91 -38.65
C SER A 17 -31.06 14.38 -38.81
N ALA A 18 -32.28 13.90 -39.02
CA ALA A 18 -32.54 12.50 -39.30
C ALA A 18 -31.90 12.02 -40.63
N ARG A 19 -31.91 12.87 -41.68
CA ARG A 19 -31.24 12.57 -42.96
C ARG A 19 -29.72 12.53 -42.85
N LEU A 20 -29.13 13.38 -42.04
CA LEU A 20 -27.67 13.39 -41.76
C LEU A 20 -27.25 12.16 -40.94
N LEU A 21 -28.06 11.74 -39.98
CA LEU A 21 -27.81 10.51 -39.20
C LEU A 21 -27.95 9.25 -40.07
N LEU A 22 -28.96 9.19 -40.96
CA LEU A 22 -29.14 8.09 -41.93
C LEU A 22 -28.01 8.05 -42.95
N ALA A 23 -27.53 9.18 -43.43
CA ALA A 23 -26.39 9.26 -44.35
C ALA A 23 -25.08 8.84 -43.63
N GLY A 24 -24.87 9.23 -42.38
CA GLY A 24 -23.73 8.82 -41.56
C GLY A 24 -23.76 7.31 -41.27
N ALA A 25 -24.93 6.76 -40.91
CA ALA A 25 -25.11 5.33 -40.68
C ALA A 25 -24.91 4.51 -41.98
N ALA A 26 -25.40 4.98 -43.12
CA ALA A 26 -25.21 4.31 -44.41
C ALA A 26 -23.74 4.35 -44.87
N LEU A 27 -23.02 5.46 -44.63
CA LEU A 27 -21.61 5.58 -44.94
C LEU A 27 -20.75 4.70 -43.99
N GLY A 28 -21.12 4.64 -42.71
CA GLY A 28 -20.48 3.76 -41.73
C GLY A 28 -20.67 2.28 -42.05
N LEU A 29 -21.88 1.87 -42.49
CA LEU A 29 -22.16 0.51 -42.92
C LEU A 29 -21.45 0.17 -44.25
N LEU A 30 -21.30 1.12 -45.17
CA LEU A 30 -20.57 0.94 -46.43
C LEU A 30 -19.06 0.80 -46.17
N LEU A 31 -18.49 1.55 -45.24
CA LEU A 31 -17.08 1.42 -44.85
C LEU A 31 -16.86 0.11 -44.08
N ALA A 32 -17.78 -0.29 -43.22
CA ALA A 32 -17.71 -1.57 -42.52
C ALA A 32 -17.86 -2.78 -43.49
N SER A 33 -18.70 -2.68 -44.53
CA SER A 33 -18.87 -3.75 -45.53
C SER A 33 -17.67 -3.83 -46.49
N LEU A 34 -16.98 -2.73 -46.80
CA LEU A 34 -15.75 -2.76 -47.55
C LEU A 34 -14.59 -3.38 -46.75
N GLY A 35 -14.53 -3.15 -45.42
CA GLY A 35 -13.58 -3.81 -44.53
C GLY A 35 -13.82 -5.31 -44.33
N LEU A 36 -15.05 -5.78 -44.50
CA LEU A 36 -15.40 -7.20 -44.43
C LEU A 36 -15.14 -7.98 -45.73
N LEU A 37 -14.88 -7.30 -46.86
CA LEU A 37 -14.56 -7.93 -48.16
C LEU A 37 -13.06 -8.15 -48.36
N GLU A 38 -12.21 -7.48 -47.58
CA GLU A 38 -10.81 -7.82 -47.46
C GLU A 38 -10.64 -8.81 -46.31
N SER A 39 -10.91 -10.08 -46.57
CA SER A 39 -10.33 -11.13 -45.71
C SER A 39 -8.83 -10.89 -45.69
N PRO A 40 -8.19 -10.73 -44.50
CA PRO A 40 -6.75 -10.57 -44.47
C PRO A 40 -6.14 -11.79 -45.14
N SER A 41 -5.61 -11.58 -46.36
CA SER A 41 -4.88 -12.61 -47.07
C SER A 41 -3.61 -12.90 -46.28
N TRP A 42 -3.68 -13.97 -45.51
CA TRP A 42 -2.50 -14.56 -44.88
C TRP A 42 -1.57 -14.96 -46.02
N THR A 43 -0.61 -14.11 -46.33
CA THR A 43 0.48 -14.49 -47.21
C THR A 43 1.37 -15.40 -46.38
N ASP A 44 1.38 -16.68 -46.70
CA ASP A 44 2.31 -17.69 -46.22
C ASP A 44 3.71 -17.29 -46.77
N ARG A 45 4.30 -16.23 -46.16
CA ARG A 45 5.61 -15.71 -46.54
C ARG A 45 6.65 -16.55 -45.88
N ALA A 46 7.45 -17.23 -46.70
CA ALA A 46 8.66 -17.96 -46.29
C ALA A 46 9.78 -17.09 -45.63
N ASP A 47 9.54 -15.78 -45.51
CA ASP A 47 10.56 -14.79 -45.03
C ASP A 47 10.32 -14.27 -43.62
N LEU A 48 9.79 -15.08 -42.72
CA LEU A 48 9.75 -14.72 -41.30
C LEU A 48 11.16 -14.87 -40.68
N PRO A 49 11.57 -13.96 -39.79
CA PRO A 49 12.84 -14.10 -39.06
C PRO A 49 12.90 -15.45 -38.32
N PRO A 50 14.10 -16.05 -38.17
CA PRO A 50 14.22 -17.27 -37.38
C PRO A 50 13.65 -17.09 -35.97
N GLY A 51 12.77 -18.02 -35.55
CA GLY A 51 12.11 -17.94 -34.25
C GLY A 51 10.85 -17.09 -34.19
N ALA A 52 10.37 -16.56 -35.32
CA ALA A 52 9.08 -15.91 -35.40
C ALA A 52 7.91 -16.89 -35.56
N ALA A 53 6.77 -16.61 -34.93
CA ALA A 53 5.48 -17.23 -35.19
C ALA A 53 4.66 -16.40 -36.18
N ALA A 54 4.69 -15.09 -36.07
CA ALA A 54 4.06 -14.14 -36.99
C ALA A 54 4.80 -12.80 -36.99
N ARG A 55 4.49 -11.94 -37.97
CA ARG A 55 4.95 -10.55 -38.06
C ARG A 55 3.76 -9.64 -38.28
N VAL A 56 3.63 -8.61 -37.44
CA VAL A 56 2.56 -7.62 -37.49
C VAL A 56 3.23 -6.23 -37.64
N GLY A 57 3.21 -5.67 -38.85
CA GLY A 57 3.97 -4.46 -39.15
C GLY A 57 5.48 -4.67 -38.90
N GLU A 58 6.05 -3.85 -38.04
CA GLU A 58 7.47 -3.95 -37.65
C GLU A 58 7.70 -4.93 -36.47
N HIS A 59 6.65 -5.32 -35.75
CA HIS A 59 6.73 -6.20 -34.57
C HIS A 59 6.66 -7.68 -34.96
N THR A 60 7.43 -8.49 -34.25
CA THR A 60 7.49 -9.95 -34.44
C THR A 60 6.94 -10.65 -33.21
N ILE A 61 5.89 -11.46 -33.41
CA ILE A 61 5.39 -12.40 -32.41
C ILE A 61 6.35 -13.58 -32.38
N ARG A 62 7.09 -13.73 -31.28
CA ARG A 62 8.10 -14.80 -31.17
C ARG A 62 7.41 -16.16 -30.99
N ARG A 63 8.00 -17.17 -31.58
CA ARG A 63 7.52 -18.56 -31.46
C ARG A 63 7.45 -19.03 -30.01
N VAL A 64 8.44 -18.67 -29.20
CA VAL A 64 8.48 -19.04 -27.76
C VAL A 64 7.30 -18.45 -26.97
N ASP A 65 6.86 -17.23 -27.33
CA ASP A 65 5.72 -16.60 -26.65
C ASP A 65 4.42 -17.24 -27.08
N TYR A 66 4.26 -17.54 -28.37
CA TYR A 66 3.15 -18.31 -28.90
C TYR A 66 3.03 -19.70 -28.26
N GLU A 67 4.15 -20.44 -28.16
CA GLU A 67 4.18 -21.75 -27.54
C GLU A 67 3.83 -21.71 -26.04
N ARG A 68 4.25 -20.64 -25.34
CA ARG A 68 3.91 -20.41 -23.94
C ARG A 68 2.40 -20.18 -23.76
N VAL A 69 1.78 -19.33 -24.58
CA VAL A 69 0.32 -19.10 -24.54
C VAL A 69 -0.43 -20.38 -24.89
N LEU A 70 0.05 -21.11 -25.90
CA LEU A 70 -0.54 -22.38 -26.29
C LEU A 70 -0.45 -23.44 -25.19
N ALA A 71 0.66 -23.52 -24.47
CA ALA A 71 0.83 -24.41 -23.32
C ALA A 71 -0.12 -24.05 -22.16
N GLY A 72 -0.34 -22.74 -21.92
CA GLY A 72 -1.33 -22.27 -20.95
C GLY A 72 -2.75 -22.74 -21.32
N VAL A 73 -3.16 -22.56 -22.57
CA VAL A 73 -4.47 -23.04 -23.06
C VAL A 73 -4.56 -24.57 -22.96
N ALA A 74 -3.47 -25.29 -23.24
CA ALA A 74 -3.43 -26.77 -23.12
C ALA A 74 -3.65 -27.26 -21.68
N GLY A 75 -3.14 -26.53 -20.70
CA GLY A 75 -3.31 -26.86 -19.28
C GLY A 75 -4.76 -26.78 -18.82
N ASP A 76 -5.57 -25.91 -19.44
CA ASP A 76 -6.97 -25.68 -19.09
C ASP A 76 -7.94 -26.60 -19.86
N LEU A 77 -7.47 -27.20 -20.95
CA LEU A 77 -8.27 -28.08 -21.80
C LEU A 77 -8.07 -29.56 -21.47
N ARG A 78 -9.18 -30.32 -21.48
CA ARG A 78 -9.17 -31.80 -21.34
C ARG A 78 -8.92 -32.52 -22.65
N SER A 79 -8.82 -31.79 -23.77
CA SER A 79 -8.67 -32.35 -25.13
C SER A 79 -7.34 -31.89 -25.75
N PRO A 80 -6.75 -32.69 -26.64
CA PRO A 80 -5.56 -32.26 -27.39
C PRO A 80 -5.83 -31.00 -28.22
N ILE A 81 -4.85 -30.14 -28.33
CA ILE A 81 -4.91 -28.90 -29.13
C ILE A 81 -4.85 -29.28 -30.62
N ASP A 82 -5.90 -29.00 -31.36
CA ASP A 82 -5.97 -29.17 -32.79
C ASP A 82 -5.42 -27.99 -33.60
N GLY A 83 -5.45 -28.10 -34.93
CA GLY A 83 -4.97 -27.05 -35.83
C GLY A 83 -5.76 -25.75 -35.76
N ASP A 84 -7.07 -25.85 -35.53
CA ASP A 84 -7.97 -24.70 -35.47
C ASP A 84 -7.73 -23.92 -34.19
N MET A 85 -7.52 -24.59 -33.07
CA MET A 85 -7.15 -23.96 -31.81
C MET A 85 -5.80 -23.26 -31.91
N LYS A 86 -4.81 -23.90 -32.54
CA LYS A 86 -3.49 -23.28 -32.78
C LYS A 86 -3.61 -21.99 -33.58
N ARG A 87 -4.43 -22.01 -34.61
CA ARG A 87 -4.71 -20.82 -35.43
C ARG A 87 -5.43 -19.75 -34.62
N HIS A 88 -6.47 -20.12 -33.91
CA HIS A 88 -7.21 -19.18 -33.04
C HIS A 88 -6.33 -18.47 -32.00
N VAL A 89 -5.40 -19.18 -31.36
CA VAL A 89 -4.43 -18.58 -30.43
C VAL A 89 -3.54 -17.59 -31.16
N LEU A 90 -3.05 -17.94 -32.36
CA LEU A 90 -2.19 -17.04 -33.13
C LEU A 90 -2.95 -15.78 -33.59
N ASP A 91 -4.18 -15.96 -34.10
CA ASP A 91 -5.05 -14.86 -34.51
C ASP A 91 -5.28 -13.87 -33.36
N ARG A 92 -5.60 -14.40 -32.18
CA ARG A 92 -5.78 -13.57 -30.97
C ARG A 92 -4.53 -12.80 -30.58
N MET A 93 -3.35 -13.40 -30.70
CA MET A 93 -2.08 -12.70 -30.42
C MET A 93 -1.79 -11.60 -31.47
N ILE A 94 -2.19 -11.83 -32.73
CA ILE A 94 -2.09 -10.81 -33.78
C ILE A 94 -3.05 -9.65 -33.50
N ASP A 95 -4.31 -9.94 -33.14
CA ASP A 95 -5.29 -8.91 -32.81
C ASP A 95 -4.84 -8.08 -31.61
N GLU A 96 -4.28 -8.72 -30.58
CA GLU A 96 -3.69 -8.05 -29.41
C GLU A 96 -2.56 -7.09 -29.83
N GLU A 97 -1.63 -7.56 -30.69
CA GLU A 97 -0.52 -6.74 -31.16
C GLU A 97 -1.01 -5.53 -31.98
N LEU A 98 -2.01 -5.72 -32.88
CA LEU A 98 -2.62 -4.63 -33.62
C LEU A 98 -3.27 -3.58 -32.70
N LEU A 99 -3.95 -4.02 -31.63
CA LEU A 99 -4.56 -3.13 -30.65
C LEU A 99 -3.48 -2.37 -29.84
N VAL A 100 -2.39 -3.01 -29.47
CA VAL A 100 -1.25 -2.37 -28.76
C VAL A 100 -0.61 -1.31 -29.65
N GLN A 101 -0.30 -1.62 -30.93
CA GLN A 101 0.25 -0.67 -31.88
C GLN A 101 -0.67 0.55 -32.02
N ARG A 102 -1.97 0.31 -32.17
CA ARG A 102 -2.95 1.39 -32.28
C ARG A 102 -3.06 2.24 -31.03
N ALA A 103 -2.97 1.63 -29.86
CA ALA A 103 -2.95 2.35 -28.58
C ALA A 103 -1.72 3.27 -28.44
N LEU A 104 -0.56 2.81 -28.90
CA LEU A 104 0.68 3.61 -28.91
C LEU A 104 0.58 4.77 -29.92
N GLU A 105 0.05 4.54 -31.13
CA GLU A 105 -0.20 5.59 -32.11
C GLU A 105 -1.17 6.67 -31.58
N LEU A 106 -2.19 6.28 -30.85
CA LEU A 106 -3.13 7.20 -30.21
C LEU A 106 -2.56 7.91 -28.98
N GLY A 107 -1.35 7.59 -28.58
CA GLY A 107 -0.68 8.23 -27.46
C GLY A 107 -1.27 7.86 -26.09
N LEU A 108 -1.95 6.70 -25.94
CA LEU A 108 -2.56 6.31 -24.68
C LEU A 108 -1.55 6.24 -23.53
N ALA A 109 -0.31 5.87 -23.82
CA ALA A 109 0.78 5.90 -22.85
C ALA A 109 1.08 7.32 -22.28
N GLN A 110 0.73 8.38 -23.01
CA GLN A 110 0.94 9.77 -22.59
C GLN A 110 -0.29 10.37 -21.89
N VAL A 111 -1.49 10.01 -22.31
CA VAL A 111 -2.73 10.68 -21.88
C VAL A 111 -3.56 9.88 -20.87
N ASP A 112 -3.51 8.55 -20.93
CA ASP A 112 -4.28 7.70 -20.01
C ASP A 112 -3.47 7.39 -18.74
N ARG A 113 -3.97 7.87 -17.60
CA ARG A 113 -3.30 7.70 -16.29
C ARG A 113 -3.17 6.22 -15.89
N ARG A 114 -4.13 5.37 -16.25
CA ARG A 114 -4.11 3.95 -15.91
C ARG A 114 -3.03 3.22 -16.71
N VAL A 115 -2.96 3.48 -18.03
CA VAL A 115 -1.93 2.91 -18.91
C VAL A 115 -0.54 3.32 -18.43
N ARG A 116 -0.36 4.61 -18.08
CA ARG A 116 0.91 5.10 -17.52
C ARG A 116 1.28 4.40 -16.22
N GLY A 117 0.31 4.23 -15.31
CA GLY A 117 0.51 3.53 -14.04
C GLY A 117 0.95 2.09 -14.26
N GLU A 118 0.31 1.37 -15.17
CA GLU A 118 0.63 -0.02 -15.49
C GLU A 118 2.04 -0.16 -16.11
N LEU A 119 2.38 0.70 -17.06
CA LEU A 119 3.73 0.73 -17.67
C LEU A 119 4.81 1.00 -16.62
N THR A 120 4.56 1.98 -15.73
CA THR A 120 5.49 2.32 -14.65
C THR A 120 5.66 1.15 -13.68
N SER A 121 4.56 0.54 -13.25
CA SER A 121 4.60 -0.62 -12.35
C SER A 121 5.34 -1.80 -12.99
N SER A 122 5.02 -2.14 -14.23
CA SER A 122 5.66 -3.25 -14.94
C SER A 122 7.16 -3.04 -15.13
N LEU A 123 7.60 -1.79 -15.38
CA LEU A 123 9.02 -1.48 -15.48
C LEU A 123 9.71 -1.59 -14.11
N ILE A 124 9.09 -1.08 -13.03
CA ILE A 124 9.61 -1.21 -11.67
C ILE A 124 9.76 -2.68 -11.31
N ASP A 125 8.72 -3.49 -11.55
CA ASP A 125 8.72 -4.91 -11.26
C ASP A 125 9.84 -5.64 -12.02
N SER A 126 10.09 -5.25 -13.29
CA SER A 126 11.17 -5.82 -14.10
C SER A 126 12.56 -5.50 -13.52
N ILE A 127 12.78 -4.25 -13.07
CA ILE A 127 14.06 -3.82 -12.47
C ILE A 127 14.30 -4.57 -11.16
N VAL A 128 13.28 -4.67 -10.32
CA VAL A 128 13.37 -5.37 -9.02
C VAL A 128 13.60 -6.88 -9.24
N ALA A 129 12.91 -7.48 -10.22
CA ALA A 129 13.06 -8.90 -10.53
C ALA A 129 14.46 -9.25 -11.07
N GLU A 130 15.11 -8.36 -11.81
CA GLU A 130 16.47 -8.57 -12.31
C GLU A 130 17.47 -8.78 -11.15
N VAL A 131 17.37 -7.95 -10.12
CA VAL A 131 18.20 -8.06 -8.91
C VAL A 131 17.74 -9.20 -8.00
N GLY A 132 16.43 -9.46 -7.94
CA GLY A 132 15.82 -10.54 -7.14
C GLY A 132 16.18 -11.95 -7.61
N ASN A 133 16.72 -12.11 -8.83
CA ASN A 133 17.19 -13.41 -9.33
C ASN A 133 18.44 -13.93 -8.59
N GLU A 134 19.16 -13.07 -7.88
CA GLU A 134 20.32 -13.44 -7.08
C GLU A 134 19.90 -13.69 -5.63
N THR A 135 19.79 -14.96 -5.26
CA THR A 135 19.51 -15.35 -3.87
C THR A 135 20.65 -14.90 -2.95
N PRO A 136 20.38 -14.11 -1.90
CA PRO A 136 21.40 -13.67 -0.96
C PRO A 136 22.12 -14.85 -0.29
N SER A 137 23.43 -14.79 -0.25
CA SER A 137 24.25 -15.80 0.45
C SER A 137 24.05 -15.72 1.97
N PRO A 138 24.28 -16.81 2.71
CA PRO A 138 24.23 -16.81 4.19
C PRO A 138 25.13 -15.75 4.83
N ARG A 139 26.26 -15.43 4.19
CA ARG A 139 27.19 -14.40 4.67
C ARG A 139 26.55 -13.00 4.55
N GLU A 140 25.92 -12.69 3.45
CA GLU A 140 25.26 -11.40 3.23
C GLU A 140 24.08 -11.23 4.18
N ILE A 141 23.29 -12.28 4.41
CA ILE A 141 22.19 -12.27 5.36
C ILE A 141 22.70 -11.97 6.77
N THR A 142 23.79 -12.64 7.20
CA THR A 142 24.39 -12.40 8.51
C THR A 142 24.93 -10.96 8.61
N GLN A 143 25.63 -10.49 7.59
CA GLN A 143 26.18 -9.13 7.57
C GLN A 143 25.06 -8.08 7.61
N HIS A 144 23.98 -8.29 6.87
CA HIS A 144 22.81 -7.40 6.89
C HIS A 144 22.14 -7.37 8.27
N TYR A 145 21.95 -8.52 8.91
CA TYR A 145 21.43 -8.60 10.27
C TYR A 145 22.30 -7.85 11.26
N GLU A 146 23.61 -8.04 11.24
CA GLU A 146 24.53 -7.37 12.16
C GLU A 146 24.53 -5.84 11.98
N ALA A 147 24.47 -5.37 10.73
CA ALA A 147 24.43 -3.94 10.41
C ALA A 147 23.08 -3.28 10.78
N ASN A 148 22.00 -4.07 10.92
CA ASN A 148 20.65 -3.57 11.14
C ASN A 148 19.99 -4.15 12.41
N ARG A 149 20.76 -4.54 13.42
CA ARG A 149 20.26 -5.17 14.66
C ARG A 149 19.15 -4.38 15.33
N GLU A 150 19.25 -3.06 15.33
CA GLU A 150 18.25 -2.18 15.91
C GLU A 150 16.89 -2.32 15.20
N PHE A 151 16.89 -2.42 13.85
CA PHE A 151 15.68 -2.62 13.05
C PHE A 151 15.00 -3.95 13.38
N PHE A 152 15.76 -5.01 13.64
CA PHE A 152 15.25 -6.32 13.97
C PHE A 152 14.93 -6.50 15.47
N THR A 153 15.21 -5.50 16.29
CA THR A 153 14.92 -5.54 17.73
C THR A 153 13.41 -5.53 17.95
N ARG A 154 12.90 -6.54 18.63
CA ARG A 154 11.52 -6.53 19.13
C ARG A 154 11.45 -5.52 20.27
N PRO A 155 10.61 -4.49 20.20
CA PRO A 155 10.51 -3.51 21.27
C PRO A 155 10.05 -4.20 22.55
N GLY A 156 10.60 -3.76 23.69
CA GLY A 156 10.13 -4.17 24.98
C GLY A 156 8.64 -3.86 25.15
N ARG A 157 8.00 -4.47 26.13
CA ARG A 157 6.60 -4.22 26.46
C ARG A 157 6.48 -3.87 27.93
N LEU A 158 5.50 -3.08 28.27
CA LEU A 158 5.20 -2.75 29.65
C LEU A 158 3.71 -2.83 29.90
N ARG A 159 3.35 -3.31 31.08
CA ARG A 159 2.01 -3.26 31.66
C ARG A 159 2.03 -2.17 32.70
N ALA A 160 1.19 -1.17 32.57
CA ALA A 160 1.19 -0.02 33.43
C ALA A 160 -0.23 0.32 33.88
N ARG A 161 -0.33 1.05 34.98
CA ARG A 161 -1.59 1.60 35.49
C ARG A 161 -1.47 3.10 35.60
N ARG A 162 -2.55 3.81 35.31
CA ARG A 162 -2.70 5.24 35.53
C ARG A 162 -3.89 5.49 36.43
N ILE A 163 -3.71 6.29 37.46
CA ILE A 163 -4.77 6.85 38.28
C ILE A 163 -4.92 8.31 37.90
N TYR A 164 -6.15 8.75 37.63
CA TYR A 164 -6.43 10.05 36.99
C TYR A 164 -7.24 10.97 37.91
N PHE A 165 -6.87 12.25 37.99
CA PHE A 165 -7.50 13.26 38.81
C PHE A 165 -7.79 14.49 37.95
N SER A 166 -9.08 14.76 37.69
CA SER A 166 -9.53 15.88 36.86
C SER A 166 -9.59 17.18 37.66
N ARG A 167 -9.12 18.27 37.08
CA ARG A 167 -9.30 19.62 37.63
C ARG A 167 -10.73 20.16 37.50
N SER A 168 -11.58 19.50 36.69
CA SER A 168 -12.98 19.91 36.53
C SER A 168 -13.79 19.88 37.82
N ARG A 169 -13.29 19.20 38.87
CA ARG A 169 -13.88 19.09 40.18
C ARG A 169 -13.20 19.98 41.24
N ASP A 170 -12.21 20.76 40.84
CA ASP A 170 -11.51 21.64 41.75
C ASP A 170 -12.49 22.71 42.32
N GLY A 171 -12.53 22.82 43.64
CA GLY A 171 -13.47 23.68 44.35
C GLY A 171 -14.83 23.06 44.69
N GLU A 172 -15.19 21.93 44.09
CA GLU A 172 -16.45 21.21 44.37
C GLU A 172 -16.22 19.93 45.19
N ASP A 173 -15.04 19.30 45.06
CA ASP A 173 -14.70 18.08 45.77
C ASP A 173 -14.25 18.41 47.22
N PRO A 174 -14.93 17.85 48.24
CA PRO A 174 -14.59 18.09 49.65
C PRO A 174 -13.17 17.57 50.02
N ARG A 175 -12.55 16.75 49.17
CA ARG A 175 -11.21 16.20 49.36
C ARG A 175 -10.11 17.11 48.81
N GLY A 176 -10.45 18.29 48.32
CA GLY A 176 -9.51 19.25 47.79
C GLY A 176 -9.36 19.28 46.28
N THR A 177 -8.33 19.95 45.80
CA THR A 177 -8.03 20.05 44.37
C THR A 177 -7.55 18.72 43.79
N ALA A 178 -7.50 18.61 42.47
CA ALA A 178 -6.96 17.44 41.79
C ALA A 178 -5.54 17.09 42.25
N ARG A 179 -4.74 18.12 42.51
CA ARG A 179 -3.40 17.96 43.06
C ARG A 179 -3.41 17.36 44.47
N ASP A 180 -4.23 17.93 45.38
CA ASP A 180 -4.32 17.48 46.77
C ASP A 180 -4.78 16.03 46.81
N ARG A 181 -5.79 15.66 45.99
CA ARG A 181 -6.27 14.29 45.88
C ARG A 181 -5.20 13.33 45.33
N ALA A 182 -4.39 13.77 44.36
CA ALA A 182 -3.30 12.96 43.81
C ALA A 182 -2.19 12.73 44.82
N VAL A 183 -1.81 13.76 45.62
CA VAL A 183 -0.82 13.62 46.68
C VAL A 183 -1.31 12.66 47.76
N GLU A 184 -2.52 12.83 48.28
CA GLU A 184 -3.10 11.95 49.30
C GLU A 184 -3.23 10.49 48.80
N ALA A 185 -3.62 10.31 47.54
CA ALA A 185 -3.66 8.98 46.89
C ALA A 185 -2.25 8.34 46.83
N LEU A 186 -1.22 9.13 46.49
CA LEU A 186 0.16 8.65 46.45
C LEU A 186 0.67 8.23 47.85
N ASP A 187 0.38 9.05 48.88
CA ASP A 187 0.77 8.73 50.24
C ASP A 187 0.15 7.41 50.73
N ARG A 188 -1.13 7.17 50.40
CA ARG A 188 -1.81 5.91 50.69
C ARG A 188 -1.20 4.72 49.95
N LEU A 189 -0.89 4.88 48.68
CA LEU A 189 -0.25 3.83 47.86
C LEU A 189 1.15 3.50 48.43
N ARG A 190 1.92 4.51 48.82
CA ARG A 190 3.25 4.31 49.46
C ARG A 190 3.14 3.66 50.83
N ALA A 191 2.07 3.90 51.56
CA ALA A 191 1.77 3.22 52.81
C ALA A 191 1.27 1.77 52.66
N GLY A 192 1.20 1.24 51.43
CA GLY A 192 0.78 -0.11 51.15
C GLY A 192 -0.73 -0.28 50.87
N GLY A 193 -1.44 0.83 50.57
CA GLY A 193 -2.85 0.80 50.19
C GLY A 193 -3.06 0.05 48.88
N VAL A 194 -4.20 -0.63 48.80
CA VAL A 194 -4.60 -1.36 47.58
C VAL A 194 -4.94 -0.36 46.47
N ALA A 195 -4.31 -0.49 45.31
CA ALA A 195 -4.48 0.46 44.21
C ALA A 195 -5.93 0.58 43.72
N ASP A 196 -6.69 -0.52 43.67
CA ASP A 196 -8.10 -0.52 43.26
C ASP A 196 -8.99 0.27 44.25
N ASP A 197 -8.69 0.17 45.55
CA ASP A 197 -9.40 0.94 46.58
C ASP A 197 -9.08 2.41 46.52
N VAL A 198 -7.82 2.74 46.27
CA VAL A 198 -7.38 4.14 46.10
C VAL A 198 -7.99 4.74 44.82
N GLU A 199 -7.98 4.01 43.69
CA GLU A 199 -8.60 4.44 42.44
C GLU A 199 -10.12 4.66 42.64
N THR A 200 -10.82 3.72 43.26
CA THR A 200 -12.28 3.80 43.48
C THR A 200 -12.67 4.98 44.37
N ASN A 201 -11.87 5.28 45.42
CA ASN A 201 -12.25 6.28 46.41
C ASN A 201 -11.70 7.67 46.15
N TRP A 202 -10.60 7.81 45.35
CA TRP A 202 -9.88 9.07 45.20
C TRP A 202 -9.80 9.57 43.77
N ALA A 203 -9.82 8.67 42.78
CA ALA A 203 -9.64 9.01 41.40
C ALA A 203 -10.92 9.46 40.69
N ASP A 204 -10.75 10.07 39.54
CA ASP A 204 -11.84 10.36 38.60
C ASP A 204 -11.86 9.33 37.48
N ARG A 205 -13.04 9.17 36.88
CA ARG A 205 -13.24 8.21 35.79
C ARG A 205 -12.40 8.60 34.56
N GLN A 206 -11.67 7.66 34.03
CA GLN A 206 -10.94 7.81 32.79
C GLN A 206 -11.86 7.55 31.58
N ILE A 207 -11.78 8.40 30.54
CA ILE A 207 -12.52 8.19 29.29
C ILE A 207 -11.92 7.01 28.51
N SER A 208 -10.59 6.94 28.49
CA SER A 208 -9.84 5.87 27.83
C SER A 208 -8.81 5.29 28.82
N PRO A 209 -9.20 4.28 29.62
CA PRO A 209 -8.27 3.67 30.57
C PRO A 209 -7.18 2.87 29.83
N LEU A 210 -6.00 2.83 30.43
CA LEU A 210 -4.91 1.99 29.94
C LEU A 210 -5.27 0.52 30.14
N PRO A 211 -5.21 -0.33 29.10
CA PRO A 211 -5.51 -1.76 29.22
C PRO A 211 -4.52 -2.46 30.16
N ASP A 212 -5.02 -3.38 30.96
CA ASP A 212 -4.21 -4.20 31.89
C ASP A 212 -3.54 -5.38 31.18
N VAL A 213 -2.73 -5.07 30.17
CA VAL A 213 -1.94 -6.02 29.37
C VAL A 213 -0.59 -5.45 29.03
N LEU A 214 0.37 -6.31 28.66
CA LEU A 214 1.67 -5.89 28.15
C LEU A 214 1.52 -5.22 26.78
N LEU A 215 1.87 -3.95 26.69
CA LEU A 215 1.81 -3.13 25.49
C LEU A 215 3.20 -2.62 25.08
N PRO A 216 3.49 -2.52 23.78
CA PRO A 216 4.69 -1.83 23.33
C PRO A 216 4.62 -0.33 23.69
N PRO A 217 5.77 0.36 23.92
CA PRO A 217 5.81 1.76 24.33
C PRO A 217 5.02 2.72 23.43
N ALA A 218 5.03 2.47 22.12
CA ALA A 218 4.24 3.26 21.16
C ALA A 218 2.74 3.20 21.47
N LYS A 219 2.22 2.03 21.84
CA LYS A 219 0.80 1.88 22.22
C LYS A 219 0.50 2.50 23.57
N VAL A 220 1.39 2.36 24.55
CA VAL A 220 1.22 3.03 25.84
C VAL A 220 1.16 4.55 25.65
N ARG A 221 1.99 5.11 24.77
CA ARG A 221 1.97 6.54 24.43
C ARG A 221 0.62 7.02 23.91
N ASP A 222 -0.06 6.19 23.10
CA ASP A 222 -1.39 6.52 22.54
C ASP A 222 -2.43 6.75 23.67
N TYR A 223 -2.30 6.06 24.82
CA TYR A 223 -3.19 6.20 25.97
C TYR A 223 -2.78 7.31 26.97
N VAL A 224 -1.48 7.44 27.22
CA VAL A 224 -1.04 8.30 28.31
C VAL A 224 -0.30 9.57 27.84
N GLY A 225 0.07 9.63 26.59
CA GLY A 225 0.87 10.71 26.02
C GLY A 225 2.38 10.56 26.26
N PRO A 226 3.20 11.40 25.59
CA PRO A 226 4.66 11.27 25.62
C PRO A 226 5.27 11.52 27.00
N GLY A 227 4.75 12.51 27.77
CA GLY A 227 5.29 12.86 29.08
C GLY A 227 5.16 11.73 30.10
N LEU A 228 3.96 11.14 30.21
CA LEU A 228 3.75 10.01 31.13
C LEU A 228 4.48 8.75 30.68
N LEU A 229 4.66 8.54 29.37
CA LEU A 229 5.49 7.44 28.87
C LEU A 229 6.96 7.61 29.31
N GLN A 230 7.49 8.83 29.25
CA GLN A 230 8.85 9.10 29.72
C GLN A 230 8.99 8.82 31.22
N THR A 231 8.00 9.24 32.02
CA THR A 231 7.96 8.92 33.45
C THR A 231 7.94 7.40 33.68
N LEU A 232 7.06 6.67 32.97
CA LEU A 232 6.99 5.20 33.05
C LEU A 232 8.30 4.52 32.64
N ALA A 233 9.03 5.08 31.68
CA ALA A 233 10.31 4.52 31.24
C ALA A 233 11.37 4.53 32.36
N GLY A 234 11.35 5.55 33.23
CA GLY A 234 12.29 5.70 34.36
C GLY A 234 11.85 5.03 35.67
N LEU A 235 10.60 4.53 35.75
CA LEU A 235 10.10 3.90 36.97
C LEU A 235 10.53 2.45 37.10
N GLU A 236 10.81 2.01 38.31
CA GLU A 236 10.94 0.61 38.68
C GLU A 236 9.56 -0.05 38.73
N VAL A 237 9.51 -1.37 38.50
CA VAL A 237 8.26 -2.15 38.61
C VAL A 237 7.73 -2.05 40.02
N GLY A 238 6.45 -1.68 40.16
CA GLY A 238 5.77 -1.50 41.43
C GLY A 238 5.90 -0.11 42.06
N ALA A 239 6.84 0.74 41.60
CA ALA A 239 6.97 2.09 42.06
C ALA A 239 5.90 3.01 41.47
N TRP A 240 5.38 3.96 42.27
CA TRP A 240 4.47 5.00 41.84
C TRP A 240 5.23 6.30 41.54
N SER A 241 4.80 6.98 40.46
CA SER A 241 5.33 8.31 40.12
C SER A 241 4.89 9.37 41.14
N GLU A 242 5.60 10.49 41.21
CA GLU A 242 5.02 11.73 41.72
C GLU A 242 3.82 12.17 40.84
N PRO A 243 2.89 12.98 41.40
CA PRO A 243 1.78 13.51 40.62
C PRO A 243 2.29 14.25 39.38
N GLN A 244 1.96 13.69 38.20
CA GLN A 244 2.32 14.27 36.90
C GLN A 244 1.21 15.21 36.45
N GLU A 245 1.58 16.48 36.26
CA GLU A 245 0.65 17.53 35.84
C GLU A 245 0.44 17.56 34.34
N ASN A 246 -0.82 17.68 33.94
CA ASN A 246 -1.28 18.03 32.60
C ASN A 246 -2.19 19.29 32.67
N GLU A 247 -2.55 19.87 31.51
CA GLU A 247 -3.36 21.09 31.46
C GLU A 247 -4.61 21.04 32.35
N ASN A 248 -5.35 19.93 32.33
CA ASN A 248 -6.64 19.77 33.01
C ASN A 248 -6.66 18.63 34.06
N SER A 249 -5.51 18.10 34.45
CA SER A 249 -5.48 16.94 35.32
C SER A 249 -4.15 16.70 35.99
N PHE A 250 -4.18 15.83 37.01
CA PHE A 250 -3.01 15.14 37.55
C PHE A 250 -3.13 13.65 37.30
N SER A 251 -2.00 12.97 37.17
CA SER A 251 -1.96 11.50 37.00
C SER A 251 -0.86 10.91 37.87
N LEU A 252 -1.16 9.77 38.51
CA LEU A 252 -0.17 8.88 39.08
C LEU A 252 -0.01 7.69 38.15
N VAL A 253 1.20 7.27 37.87
CA VAL A 253 1.48 6.10 37.03
C VAL A 253 2.39 5.11 37.73
N THR A 254 2.22 3.84 37.43
CA THR A 254 3.11 2.76 37.88
C THR A 254 3.32 1.75 36.76
N VAL A 255 4.48 1.09 36.78
CA VAL A 255 4.76 -0.08 35.93
C VAL A 255 4.40 -1.33 36.74
N LEU A 256 3.47 -2.12 36.26
CA LEU A 256 3.06 -3.39 36.88
C LEU A 256 3.95 -4.55 36.45
N ASP A 257 4.42 -4.50 35.19
CA ASP A 257 5.26 -5.53 34.61
C ASP A 257 6.04 -4.95 33.41
N ARG A 258 7.23 -5.48 33.12
CA ARG A 258 8.09 -5.03 32.04
C ARG A 258 8.83 -6.17 31.39
N GLU A 259 8.64 -6.31 30.07
CA GLU A 259 9.47 -7.16 29.22
C GLU A 259 10.56 -6.31 28.54
N PRO A 260 11.84 -6.69 28.61
CA PRO A 260 12.89 -5.97 27.92
C PRO A 260 12.76 -6.08 26.40
N ALA A 261 13.36 -5.12 25.68
CA ALA A 261 13.58 -5.25 24.26
C ALA A 261 14.54 -6.43 23.99
N VAL A 262 14.26 -7.21 22.97
CA VAL A 262 15.05 -8.40 22.62
C VAL A 262 15.46 -8.34 21.16
N VAL A 263 16.73 -8.58 20.88
CA VAL A 263 17.23 -8.82 19.53
C VAL A 263 17.10 -10.32 19.28
N PRO A 264 16.15 -10.76 18.42
CA PRO A 264 15.97 -12.19 18.16
C PRO A 264 17.24 -12.77 17.52
N PRO A 265 17.69 -13.98 17.87
CA PRO A 265 18.77 -14.63 17.16
C PRO A 265 18.46 -14.76 15.67
N ILE A 266 19.48 -14.61 14.81
CA ILE A 266 19.30 -14.68 13.36
C ILE A 266 18.55 -15.94 12.90
N GLY A 267 18.81 -17.09 13.55
CA GLY A 267 18.14 -18.34 13.21
C GLY A 267 16.62 -18.34 13.39
N GLU A 268 16.09 -17.45 14.26
CA GLU A 268 14.63 -17.29 14.45
C GLU A 268 13.98 -16.38 13.39
N ILE A 269 14.77 -15.50 12.79
CA ILE A 269 14.28 -14.45 11.89
C ILE A 269 14.99 -14.41 10.54
N GLU A 270 15.71 -15.46 10.16
CA GLU A 270 16.51 -15.50 8.93
C GLU A 270 15.67 -15.16 7.69
N SER A 271 14.46 -15.69 7.60
CA SER A 271 13.55 -15.40 6.50
C SER A 271 13.15 -13.91 6.45
N LEU A 272 12.94 -13.28 7.60
CA LEU A 272 12.63 -11.85 7.70
C LEU A 272 13.83 -11.00 7.29
N VAL A 273 15.04 -11.38 7.74
CA VAL A 273 16.30 -10.70 7.38
C VAL A 273 16.58 -10.80 5.88
N ARG A 274 16.37 -11.99 5.30
CA ARG A 274 16.50 -12.23 3.86
C ARG A 274 15.54 -11.36 3.06
N GLN A 275 14.27 -11.35 3.43
CA GLN A 275 13.24 -10.57 2.77
C GLN A 275 13.52 -9.06 2.85
N ASP A 276 13.99 -8.55 3.99
CA ASP A 276 14.37 -7.14 4.13
C ASP A 276 15.60 -6.80 3.27
N LEU A 277 16.59 -7.69 3.18
CA LEU A 277 17.76 -7.52 2.32
C LEU A 277 17.37 -7.49 0.84
N GLU A 278 16.54 -8.44 0.39
CA GLU A 278 16.04 -8.49 -0.99
C GLU A 278 15.25 -7.24 -1.35
N ARG A 279 14.36 -6.79 -0.47
CA ARG A 279 13.60 -5.55 -0.65
C ARG A 279 14.52 -4.34 -0.78
N ARG A 280 15.53 -4.20 0.09
CA ARG A 280 16.47 -3.07 0.03
C ARG A 280 17.33 -3.09 -1.23
N ARG A 281 17.74 -4.26 -1.71
CA ARG A 281 18.41 -4.41 -3.01
C ARG A 281 17.52 -3.92 -4.16
N GLY A 282 16.26 -4.30 -4.15
CA GLY A 282 15.29 -3.81 -5.15
C GLY A 282 15.10 -2.29 -5.09
N ASP A 283 14.95 -1.72 -3.88
CA ASP A 283 14.83 -0.27 -3.67
C ASP A 283 16.09 0.49 -4.12
N GLU A 284 17.28 -0.08 -3.95
CA GLU A 284 18.56 0.47 -4.38
C GLU A 284 18.69 0.41 -5.89
N ALA A 285 18.44 -0.75 -6.51
CA ALA A 285 18.48 -0.90 -7.96
C ALA A 285 17.52 0.06 -8.68
N LEU A 286 16.31 0.22 -8.17
CA LEU A 286 15.35 1.18 -8.70
C LEU A 286 15.85 2.62 -8.57
N ARG A 287 16.48 2.96 -7.47
CA ARG A 287 17.04 4.31 -7.23
C ARG A 287 18.17 4.60 -8.22
N ASP A 288 19.11 3.66 -8.35
CA ASP A 288 20.24 3.77 -9.27
C ASP A 288 19.77 3.89 -10.73
N TYR A 289 18.77 3.08 -11.10
CA TYR A 289 18.17 3.16 -12.42
C TYR A 289 17.51 4.52 -12.70
N LEU A 290 16.76 5.06 -11.74
CA LEU A 290 16.13 6.38 -11.86
C LEU A 290 17.17 7.50 -11.91
N ASP A 291 18.26 7.40 -11.16
CA ASP A 291 19.35 8.39 -11.18
C ASP A 291 20.10 8.36 -12.51
N ALA A 292 20.30 7.18 -13.08
CA ALA A 292 20.85 7.03 -14.44
C ALA A 292 19.91 7.66 -15.48
N LEU A 293 18.61 7.43 -15.42
CA LEU A 293 17.63 8.05 -16.32
C LEU A 293 17.60 9.58 -16.20
N ARG A 294 17.63 10.09 -14.97
CA ARG A 294 17.67 11.55 -14.72
C ARG A 294 18.93 12.18 -15.32
N SER A 295 20.06 11.51 -15.13
CA SER A 295 21.35 12.00 -15.66
C SER A 295 21.41 12.01 -17.20
N ALA A 296 20.67 11.10 -17.83
CA ALA A 296 20.60 10.99 -19.30
C ALA A 296 19.49 11.87 -19.92
N SER A 297 18.64 12.50 -19.10
CA SER A 297 17.49 13.29 -19.58
C SER A 297 17.66 14.77 -19.30
N GLU A 298 17.23 15.62 -20.25
CA GLU A 298 17.11 17.07 -20.01
C GLU A 298 15.84 17.33 -19.21
N ILE A 299 16.00 17.80 -17.96
CA ILE A 299 14.90 18.08 -17.03
C ILE A 299 14.86 19.58 -16.75
N SER A 300 13.76 20.21 -17.12
CA SER A 300 13.50 21.62 -16.81
C SER A 300 12.36 21.73 -15.79
N ILE A 301 12.58 22.50 -14.73
CA ILE A 301 11.59 22.71 -13.66
C ILE A 301 11.23 24.20 -13.65
N ASP A 302 9.92 24.50 -13.54
CA ASP A 302 9.45 25.88 -13.39
C ASP A 302 9.92 26.47 -12.06
N SER A 303 10.69 27.54 -12.13
CA SER A 303 11.18 28.27 -10.95
C SER A 303 10.08 28.89 -10.09
N ALA A 304 8.88 29.07 -10.64
CA ALA A 304 7.71 29.58 -9.90
C ALA A 304 7.18 28.60 -8.85
N LEU A 305 7.58 27.30 -8.90
CA LEU A 305 7.20 26.30 -7.91
C LEU A 305 7.93 26.42 -6.56
N GLY A 306 8.86 27.39 -6.42
CA GLY A 306 9.52 27.70 -5.13
C GLY A 306 10.36 26.55 -4.53
N MET A 307 10.75 25.58 -5.33
CA MET A 307 11.62 24.47 -4.93
C MET A 307 13.09 24.88 -5.20
N ASN A 308 13.66 25.62 -4.25
CA ASN A 308 15.10 25.93 -4.20
C ASN A 308 15.79 25.02 -3.18
#